data_f2507e52b74f0c6d81ee280ab033a166
#
_entry.id   f2507e52b74f0c6d81ee280ab033a166
#
_cell.length_a   1.000
_cell.length_b   1.000
_cell.length_c   1.000
_cell.angle_alpha   90.00
_cell.angle_beta   90.00
_cell.angle_gamma   90.00
#
_symmetry.space_group_name_H-M   'P 1'
#
loop_
_entity.id
_entity.type
_entity.pdbx_description
1 polymer ?
#
loop_
_entity_poly.entity_id
_entity_poly.type
_entity_poly.pdbx_seq_one_letter_code
_entity_poly.pdbx_strand_id
1 'polypeptide(L)'
;MTEPISLEAKRTKILADALDQQVAPGADFFVQPIEEIEDPNRWRQAARLVGQRRGWTTRTGVNDRCAWMVDEQILGGSATALPDEDLIQQLEQMIQEALGDTN
;
A
#
# COMPACT_ATOMS: atom_id res chain seq x y z
N MET A 1 -8.03 32.34 12.04
CA MET A 1 -6.67 31.81 12.07
C MET A 1 -6.66 30.36 11.60
N THR A 2 -5.82 30.07 10.70
CA THR A 2 -5.74 28.72 10.15
C THR A 2 -4.94 27.83 11.09
N GLU A 3 -5.49 26.67 11.42
CA GLU A 3 -4.72 25.72 12.16
C GLU A 3 -3.57 25.17 11.33
N PRO A 4 -2.40 25.02 11.93
CA PRO A 4 -1.29 24.44 11.19
C PRO A 4 -1.58 22.98 10.90
N ILE A 5 -1.30 22.57 9.69
CA ILE A 5 -1.33 21.16 9.35
C ILE A 5 -0.27 20.48 10.18
N SER A 6 -0.60 19.36 10.81
CA SER A 6 0.38 18.66 11.62
C SER A 6 1.55 18.20 10.74
N LEU A 7 2.73 18.17 11.31
CA LEU A 7 3.91 17.74 10.58
C LEU A 7 3.76 16.32 10.06
N GLU A 8 3.12 15.47 10.85
CA GLU A 8 2.89 14.09 10.43
C GLU A 8 1.95 13.98 9.24
N ALA A 9 0.87 14.76 9.24
CA ALA A 9 -0.05 14.78 8.12
C ALA A 9 0.65 15.26 6.85
N LYS A 10 1.51 16.26 6.99
CA LYS A 10 2.26 16.78 5.87
C LYS A 10 3.22 15.74 5.32
N ARG A 11 3.92 15.04 6.20
CA ARG A 11 4.85 13.99 5.80
C ARG A 11 4.12 12.83 5.12
N THR A 12 2.94 12.48 5.63
CA THR A 12 2.12 11.45 5.02
C THR A 12 1.71 11.84 3.61
N LYS A 13 1.32 13.09 3.42
CA LYS A 13 0.94 13.58 2.09
C LYS A 13 2.11 13.54 1.12
N ILE A 14 3.28 13.95 1.57
CA ILE A 14 4.49 13.92 0.75
C ILE A 14 4.79 12.48 0.34
N LEU A 15 4.69 11.57 1.29
CA LEU A 15 4.93 10.15 1.00
C LEU A 15 3.87 9.62 0.03
N ALA A 16 2.62 10.01 0.20
CA ALA A 16 1.55 9.60 -0.70
C ALA A 16 1.82 10.09 -2.12
N ASP A 17 2.28 11.33 -2.26
CA ASP A 17 2.62 11.86 -3.58
C ASP A 17 3.76 11.06 -4.21
N ALA A 18 4.76 10.69 -3.42
CA ALA A 18 5.87 9.88 -3.92
C ALA A 18 5.41 8.49 -4.33
N LEU A 19 4.57 7.85 -3.51
CA LEU A 19 4.04 6.54 -3.83
C LEU A 19 3.18 6.58 -5.08
N ASP A 20 2.37 7.62 -5.22
CA ASP A 20 1.49 7.76 -6.37
C ASP A 20 2.28 7.81 -7.68
N GLN A 21 3.48 8.38 -7.63
CA GLN A 21 4.34 8.41 -8.80
C GLN A 21 4.94 7.04 -9.12
N GLN A 22 5.11 6.21 -8.11
CA GLN A 22 5.68 4.87 -8.30
C GLN A 22 4.65 3.85 -8.76
N VAL A 23 3.39 4.05 -8.38
CA VAL A 23 2.31 3.13 -8.73
C VAL A 23 1.87 3.43 -10.16
N ALA A 24 1.97 2.43 -11.03
CA ALA A 24 1.65 2.61 -12.45
C ALA A 24 0.18 3.03 -12.63
N PRO A 25 -0.10 3.86 -13.63
CA PRO A 25 -1.49 4.16 -13.98
C PRO A 25 -2.23 2.87 -14.34
N GLY A 26 -3.42 2.70 -13.78
CA GLY A 26 -4.19 1.50 -14.03
C GLY A 26 -3.79 0.30 -13.20
N ALA A 27 -2.76 0.42 -12.36
CA ALA A 27 -2.40 -0.65 -11.44
C ALA A 27 -3.47 -0.79 -10.35
N ASP A 28 -3.57 -1.99 -9.81
CA ASP A 28 -4.51 -2.29 -8.74
C ASP A 28 -3.78 -2.94 -7.55
N PHE A 29 -2.46 -3.00 -7.60
CA PHE A 29 -1.62 -3.60 -6.57
C PHE A 29 -0.25 -2.94 -6.61
N PHE A 30 0.35 -2.75 -5.42
CA PHE A 30 1.70 -2.22 -5.30
C PHE A 30 2.35 -2.78 -4.05
N VAL A 31 3.63 -3.10 -4.14
CA VAL A 31 4.40 -3.60 -3.00
C VAL A 31 5.75 -2.91 -2.97
N GLN A 32 6.27 -2.67 -1.77
CA GLN A 32 7.57 -2.06 -1.58
C GLN A 32 8.36 -2.86 -0.55
N PRO A 33 9.65 -3.12 -0.77
CA PRO A 33 10.47 -3.84 0.21
C PRO A 33 10.51 -3.10 1.54
N ILE A 34 10.47 -3.85 2.63
CA ILE A 34 10.42 -3.26 3.97
C ILE A 34 11.66 -2.40 4.27
N GLU A 35 12.78 -2.74 3.69
CA GLU A 35 14.04 -2.02 3.91
C GLU A 35 14.01 -0.61 3.31
N GLU A 36 13.08 -0.33 2.42
CA GLU A 36 12.91 1.01 1.84
C GLU A 36 11.93 1.87 2.62
N ILE A 37 11.36 1.33 3.68
CA ILE A 37 10.27 1.98 4.41
C ILE A 37 10.78 2.41 5.78
N GLU A 38 10.77 3.72 6.03
CA GLU A 38 11.20 4.25 7.33
C GLU A 38 10.15 4.01 8.41
N ASP A 39 8.89 4.25 8.05
CA ASP A 39 7.81 4.21 9.03
C ASP A 39 6.63 3.44 8.40
N PRO A 40 6.47 2.16 8.75
CA PRO A 40 5.40 1.35 8.16
C PRO A 40 4.00 1.91 8.39
N ASN A 41 3.75 2.51 9.55
CA ASN A 41 2.43 3.08 9.82
C ASN A 41 2.15 4.27 8.91
N ARG A 42 3.14 5.13 8.72
CA ARG A 42 2.99 6.26 7.81
C ARG A 42 2.84 5.77 6.37
N TRP A 43 3.60 4.75 6.00
CA TRP A 43 3.48 4.16 4.68
C TRP A 43 2.04 3.66 4.41
N ARG A 44 1.44 2.99 5.40
CA ARG A 44 0.07 2.50 5.25
C ARG A 44 -0.92 3.64 5.09
N GLN A 45 -0.75 4.71 5.86
CA GLN A 45 -1.60 5.90 5.74
C GLN A 45 -1.46 6.52 4.36
N ALA A 46 -0.22 6.65 3.88
CA ALA A 46 0.04 7.18 2.55
C ALA A 46 -0.57 6.31 1.46
N ALA A 47 -0.45 4.98 1.61
CA ALA A 47 -1.02 4.05 0.65
C ALA A 47 -2.53 4.19 0.55
N ARG A 48 -3.19 4.39 1.69
CA ARG A 48 -4.64 4.60 1.70
C ARG A 48 -5.02 5.87 0.96
N LEU A 49 -4.21 6.93 1.11
CA LEU A 49 -4.46 8.17 0.37
C LEU A 49 -4.32 7.96 -1.13
N VAL A 50 -3.30 7.22 -1.55
CA VAL A 50 -3.11 6.92 -2.97
C VAL A 50 -4.31 6.13 -3.50
N GLY A 51 -4.72 5.10 -2.78
CA GLY A 51 -5.86 4.31 -3.20
C GLY A 51 -7.13 5.15 -3.28
N GLN A 52 -7.33 6.04 -2.30
CA GLN A 52 -8.48 6.92 -2.30
C GLN A 52 -8.51 7.82 -3.53
N ARG A 53 -7.36 8.35 -3.91
CA ARG A 53 -7.23 9.19 -5.10
C ARG A 53 -7.57 8.42 -6.38
N ARG A 54 -7.34 7.13 -6.37
CA ARG A 54 -7.55 6.26 -7.55
C ARG A 54 -8.90 5.57 -7.55
N GLY A 55 -9.71 5.79 -6.52
CA GLY A 55 -11.02 5.14 -6.41
C GLY A 55 -10.95 3.69 -5.98
N TRP A 56 -9.86 3.28 -5.37
CA TRP A 56 -9.68 1.92 -4.87
C TRP A 56 -10.45 1.70 -3.58
N THR A 57 -10.88 0.47 -3.35
CA THR A 57 -11.21 0.00 -2.01
C THR A 57 -9.91 -0.55 -1.43
N THR A 58 -9.13 0.33 -0.82
CA THR A 58 -7.74 0.04 -0.49
C THR A 58 -7.60 -0.84 0.72
N ARG A 59 -6.81 -1.88 0.59
CA ARG A 59 -6.36 -2.68 1.72
C ARG A 59 -4.85 -2.67 1.75
N THR A 60 -4.29 -2.47 2.94
CA THR A 60 -2.84 -2.38 3.13
C THR A 60 -2.39 -3.38 4.16
N GLY A 61 -1.13 -3.77 4.06
CA GLY A 61 -0.52 -4.62 5.06
C GLY A 61 0.98 -4.44 5.06
N VAL A 62 1.60 -4.89 6.15
CA VAL A 62 3.05 -4.84 6.32
C VAL A 62 3.48 -6.12 6.99
N ASN A 63 4.54 -6.72 6.47
CA ASN A 63 5.16 -7.86 7.14
C ASN A 63 6.66 -7.60 7.23
N ASP A 64 7.44 -8.61 7.61
CA ASP A 64 8.88 -8.44 7.79
C ASP A 64 9.65 -8.40 6.47
N ARG A 65 8.98 -8.59 5.33
CA ARG A 65 9.58 -8.56 4.01
C ARG A 65 9.21 -7.32 3.23
N CYS A 66 7.96 -6.86 3.36
CA CYS A 66 7.46 -5.79 2.50
C CYS A 66 6.22 -5.12 3.09
N ALA A 67 5.86 -3.99 2.49
CA ALA A 67 4.56 -3.38 2.67
C ALA A 67 3.83 -3.43 1.34
N TRP A 68 2.51 -3.57 1.37
CA TRP A 68 1.73 -3.72 0.17
C TRP A 68 0.40 -2.98 0.28
N MET A 69 -0.14 -2.64 -0.88
CA MET A 69 -1.47 -2.05 -0.98
C MET A 69 -2.17 -2.68 -2.19
N VAL A 70 -3.45 -2.88 -2.09
CA VAL A 70 -4.22 -3.53 -3.14
C VAL A 70 -5.64 -2.97 -3.17
N ASP A 71 -6.20 -2.93 -4.39
CA ASP A 71 -7.61 -2.64 -4.56
C ASP A 71 -8.38 -3.94 -4.37
N GLU A 72 -9.12 -4.05 -3.27
CA GLU A 72 -9.84 -5.27 -2.94
C GLU A 72 -10.82 -5.71 -4.01
N GLN A 73 -11.24 -4.80 -4.85
CA GLN A 73 -12.21 -5.13 -5.90
C GLN A 73 -11.69 -6.20 -6.86
N ILE A 74 -10.36 -6.28 -7.03
CA ILE A 74 -9.79 -7.30 -7.91
C ILE A 74 -9.79 -8.69 -7.30
N LEU A 75 -9.97 -8.77 -5.98
CA LEU A 75 -9.91 -10.03 -5.26
C LEU A 75 -11.28 -10.69 -5.10
N GLY A 76 -12.34 -9.97 -5.47
CA GLY A 76 -13.69 -10.45 -5.27
C GLY A 76 -14.20 -10.22 -3.86
N GLY A 77 -15.47 -10.43 -3.64
CA GLY A 77 -16.12 -10.07 -2.39
C GLY A 77 -15.64 -10.86 -1.18
N SER A 78 -15.24 -12.12 -1.37
CA SER A 78 -14.82 -12.95 -0.24
C SER A 78 -13.47 -12.55 0.32
N ALA A 79 -12.65 -11.87 -0.47
CA ALA A 79 -11.32 -11.48 -0.04
C ALA A 79 -11.35 -10.40 1.03
N THR A 80 -12.41 -9.59 1.07
CA THR A 80 -12.50 -8.50 2.04
C THR A 80 -12.65 -8.99 3.47
N ALA A 81 -13.05 -10.24 3.66
CA ALA A 81 -13.23 -10.83 4.98
C ALA A 81 -11.99 -11.58 5.46
N LEU A 82 -10.94 -11.67 4.65
CA LEU A 82 -9.76 -12.46 5.00
C LEU A 82 -8.86 -11.70 5.97
N PRO A 83 -8.25 -12.39 6.94
CA PRO A 83 -7.16 -11.81 7.71
C PRO A 83 -5.99 -11.45 6.80
N ASP A 84 -5.14 -10.52 7.25
CA ASP A 84 -4.00 -10.06 6.45
C ASP A 84 -3.09 -11.22 6.04
N GLU A 85 -2.84 -12.17 6.94
CA GLU A 85 -1.95 -13.28 6.61
C GLU A 85 -2.51 -14.17 5.51
N ASP A 86 -3.82 -14.40 5.51
CA ASP A 86 -4.44 -15.18 4.44
C ASP A 86 -4.43 -14.38 3.13
N LEU A 87 -4.65 -13.09 3.21
CA LEU A 87 -4.58 -12.23 2.03
C LEU A 87 -3.17 -12.24 1.45
N ILE A 88 -2.15 -12.19 2.31
CA ILE A 88 -0.77 -12.24 1.86
C ILE A 88 -0.49 -13.55 1.13
N GLN A 89 -1.04 -14.67 1.60
CA GLN A 89 -0.87 -15.94 0.92
C GLN A 89 -1.43 -15.89 -0.51
N GLN A 90 -2.60 -15.28 -0.67
CA GLN A 90 -3.19 -15.15 -1.99
C GLN A 90 -2.38 -14.23 -2.90
N LEU A 91 -1.74 -13.24 -2.30
CA LEU A 91 -0.96 -12.25 -3.05
C LEU A 91 0.51 -12.66 -3.18
N GLU A 92 0.92 -13.77 -2.58
CA GLU A 92 2.34 -14.13 -2.47
C GLU A 92 3.04 -14.12 -3.83
N GLN A 93 2.41 -14.68 -4.84
CA GLN A 93 3.02 -14.70 -6.17
C GLN A 93 3.20 -13.28 -6.71
N MET A 94 2.19 -12.44 -6.52
CA MET A 94 2.27 -11.04 -6.96
C MET A 94 3.36 -10.30 -6.21
N ILE A 95 3.49 -10.57 -4.92
CA ILE A 95 4.51 -9.94 -4.09
C ILE A 95 5.90 -10.35 -4.55
N GLN A 96 6.10 -11.64 -4.82
CA GLN A 96 7.39 -12.14 -5.28
C GLN A 96 7.78 -11.53 -6.62
N GLU A 97 6.84 -11.44 -7.54
CA GLU A 97 7.11 -10.84 -8.84
C GLU A 97 7.45 -9.36 -8.70
N ALA A 98 6.72 -8.65 -7.84
CA ALA A 98 6.94 -7.22 -7.67
C ALA A 98 8.26 -6.92 -6.97
N LEU A 99 8.69 -7.79 -6.06
CA LEU A 99 9.97 -7.62 -5.36
C LEU A 99 11.16 -8.05 -6.22
N GLY A 100 10.91 -8.65 -7.36
CA GLY A 100 11.98 -9.13 -8.21
C GLY A 100 12.75 -10.28 -7.60
N ASP A 101 12.08 -11.18 -6.92
CA ASP A 101 12.68 -12.34 -6.28
C ASP A 101 13.26 -13.25 -7.33
N THR A 102 14.54 -13.37 -7.35
CA THR A 102 15.23 -14.12 -8.37
C THR A 102 15.87 -15.36 -7.83
N ASN A 103 15.73 -15.70 -6.92
CA ASN A 103 16.36 -16.87 -6.55
C ASN A 103 16.86 -17.52 -6.36
#